data_52b99b0275b49c329cd18f4c35620dfa
#
_entry.id   52b99b0275b49c329cd18f4c35620dfa
#
_cell.length_a   1.000
_cell.length_b   1.000
_cell.length_c   1.000
_cell.angle_alpha   90.00
_cell.angle_beta   90.00
_cell.angle_gamma   90.00
#
_symmetry.space_group_name_H-M   'P 1'
#
loop_
_entity.id
_entity.type
_entity.pdbx_description
1 polymer ?
#
loop_
_entity_poly.entity_id
_entity_poly.type
_entity_poly.pdbx_seq_one_letter_code
_entity_poly.pdbx_strand_id
1 'polypeptide(L)'
;MNKRKILIIVAILFILIGTILLCFPSASNYIYEKNVETEKEKFVVKITDEQNENILDKLYKKLQEENQKIYEEKQNKLVDPFSYEQSAIDLSEYGIENNVIGYISIPKINIEVPILLGANTANMKKGAVHLTETSYPIGGVNTNSVIAAHRVYGKATLFRYIDKIGVGDKIRIRNFKEELTYEVYETKIINPDDISELEIEEGQDIITLITCHPYRINTQRYIVKAKRVWNTTLCLF
;
A
#
# COMPACT_ATOMS: atom_id res chain seq x y z
N MET A 1 -48.77 -27.26 10.46
CA MET A 1 -47.59 -27.08 11.30
C MET A 1 -47.98 -26.24 12.52
N ASN A 2 -47.64 -26.64 13.73
CA ASN A 2 -48.08 -25.96 14.96
C ASN A 2 -47.42 -24.58 15.05
N LYS A 3 -48.15 -23.48 15.36
CA LYS A 3 -47.64 -22.11 15.46
C LYS A 3 -46.37 -22.02 16.31
N ARG A 4 -46.27 -22.81 17.38
CA ARG A 4 -45.08 -22.88 18.24
C ARG A 4 -43.82 -23.42 17.50
N LYS A 5 -43.98 -24.43 16.61
CA LYS A 5 -42.89 -24.95 15.80
C LYS A 5 -42.41 -23.94 14.76
N ILE A 6 -43.32 -23.18 14.16
CA ILE A 6 -43.00 -22.10 13.22
C ILE A 6 -42.17 -21.01 13.91
N LEU A 7 -42.58 -20.56 15.09
CA LEU A 7 -41.84 -19.55 15.87
C LEU A 7 -40.42 -20.01 16.23
N ILE A 8 -40.24 -21.28 16.61
CA ILE A 8 -38.93 -21.84 16.92
C ILE A 8 -38.03 -21.85 15.66
N ILE A 9 -38.57 -22.30 14.52
CA ILE A 9 -37.82 -22.31 13.25
C ILE A 9 -37.39 -20.88 12.86
N VAL A 10 -38.31 -19.91 12.97
CA VAL A 10 -38.01 -18.51 12.69
C VAL A 10 -36.93 -17.96 13.63
N ALA A 11 -37.01 -18.25 14.93
CA ALA A 11 -35.99 -17.85 15.90
C ALA A 11 -34.59 -18.45 15.55
N ILE A 12 -34.54 -19.74 15.20
CA ILE A 12 -33.31 -20.39 14.79
C ILE A 12 -32.73 -19.73 13.52
N LEU A 13 -33.57 -19.42 12.54
CA LEU A 13 -33.16 -18.70 11.31
C LEU A 13 -32.55 -17.33 11.62
N PHE A 14 -33.18 -16.56 12.51
CA PHE A 14 -32.64 -15.26 12.92
C PHE A 14 -31.29 -15.39 13.63
N ILE A 15 -31.13 -16.41 14.50
CA ILE A 15 -29.83 -16.67 15.16
C ILE A 15 -28.77 -17.05 14.13
N LEU A 16 -29.07 -17.92 13.17
CA LEU A 16 -28.14 -18.31 12.10
C LEU A 16 -27.73 -17.10 11.24
N ILE A 17 -28.70 -16.31 10.82
CA ILE A 17 -28.42 -15.08 10.04
C ILE A 17 -27.56 -14.11 10.86
N GLY A 18 -27.89 -13.89 12.12
CA GLY A 18 -27.10 -13.03 13.02
C GLY A 18 -25.65 -13.53 13.19
N THR A 19 -25.46 -14.82 13.38
CA THR A 19 -24.13 -15.44 13.48
C THR A 19 -23.34 -15.29 12.18
N ILE A 20 -23.97 -15.53 11.03
CA ILE A 20 -23.32 -15.31 9.71
C ILE A 20 -22.90 -13.86 9.55
N LEU A 21 -23.76 -12.89 9.87
CA LEU A 21 -23.46 -11.46 9.77
C LEU A 21 -22.30 -11.04 10.69
N LEU A 22 -22.20 -11.62 11.88
CA LEU A 22 -21.12 -11.35 12.83
C LEU A 22 -19.77 -11.97 12.38
N CYS A 23 -19.79 -13.19 11.86
CA CYS A 23 -18.58 -13.90 11.43
C CYS A 23 -18.08 -13.44 10.05
N PHE A 24 -18.97 -12.94 9.20
CA PHE A 24 -18.68 -12.59 7.82
C PHE A 24 -17.51 -11.57 7.63
N PRO A 25 -17.36 -10.49 8.44
CA PRO A 25 -16.22 -9.58 8.31
C PRO A 25 -14.88 -10.27 8.55
N SER A 26 -14.80 -11.09 9.60
CA SER A 26 -13.56 -11.81 9.96
C SER A 26 -13.17 -12.85 8.90
N ALA A 27 -14.14 -13.64 8.45
CA ALA A 27 -13.93 -14.64 7.40
C ALA A 27 -13.44 -14.00 6.09
N SER A 28 -14.01 -12.86 5.72
CA SER A 28 -13.63 -12.18 4.49
C SER A 28 -12.26 -11.50 4.57
N ASN A 29 -11.88 -10.96 5.74
CA ASN A 29 -10.53 -10.45 5.93
C ASN A 29 -9.51 -11.60 5.86
N TYR A 30 -9.80 -12.72 6.48
CA TYR A 30 -8.96 -13.92 6.40
C TYR A 30 -8.76 -14.39 4.94
N ILE A 31 -9.83 -14.43 4.14
CA ILE A 31 -9.74 -14.80 2.72
C ILE A 31 -8.88 -13.78 1.95
N TYR A 32 -9.05 -12.49 2.24
CA TYR A 32 -8.23 -11.44 1.61
C TYR A 32 -6.75 -11.62 1.94
N GLU A 33 -6.39 -11.78 3.23
CA GLU A 33 -5.00 -11.99 3.67
C GLU A 33 -4.38 -13.24 3.04
N LYS A 34 -5.13 -14.34 2.97
CA LYS A 34 -4.69 -15.57 2.32
C LYS A 34 -4.41 -15.39 0.83
N ASN A 35 -5.27 -14.64 0.13
CA ASN A 35 -5.05 -14.32 -1.28
C ASN A 35 -3.82 -13.42 -1.47
N VAL A 36 -3.62 -12.41 -0.60
CA VAL A 36 -2.43 -11.56 -0.62
C VAL A 36 -1.16 -12.39 -0.42
N GLU A 37 -1.16 -13.31 0.55
CA GLU A 37 -0.03 -14.22 0.80
C GLU A 37 0.30 -15.07 -0.44
N THR A 38 -0.72 -15.68 -1.05
CA THR A 38 -0.54 -16.51 -2.26
C THR A 38 0.00 -15.70 -3.44
N GLU A 39 -0.53 -14.50 -3.67
CA GLU A 39 -0.04 -13.63 -4.76
C GLU A 39 1.37 -13.10 -4.48
N LYS A 40 1.71 -12.84 -3.21
CA LYS A 40 3.06 -12.49 -2.79
C LYS A 40 4.05 -13.63 -3.05
N GLU A 41 3.70 -14.87 -2.72
CA GLU A 41 4.55 -16.02 -3.01
C GLU A 41 4.85 -16.13 -4.52
N LYS A 42 3.85 -15.98 -5.38
CA LYS A 42 4.02 -15.94 -6.84
C LYS A 42 4.93 -14.80 -7.27
N PHE A 43 4.74 -13.60 -6.71
CA PHE A 43 5.59 -12.44 -6.97
C PHE A 43 7.05 -12.74 -6.59
N VAL A 44 7.29 -13.29 -5.38
CA VAL A 44 8.64 -13.63 -4.91
C VAL A 44 9.28 -14.66 -5.83
N VAL A 45 8.59 -15.75 -6.19
CA VAL A 45 9.11 -16.76 -7.12
C VAL A 45 9.54 -16.11 -8.43
N LYS A 46 8.72 -15.22 -8.98
CA LYS A 46 9.00 -14.54 -10.24
C LYS A 46 10.22 -13.62 -10.18
N ILE A 47 10.37 -12.85 -9.10
CA ILE A 47 11.51 -11.93 -8.95
C ILE A 47 12.82 -12.63 -8.58
N THR A 48 12.77 -13.88 -8.12
CA THR A 48 13.94 -14.71 -7.80
C THR A 48 14.35 -15.64 -8.92
N ASP A 49 13.59 -15.70 -10.00
CA ASP A 49 13.91 -16.49 -11.18
C ASP A 49 15.01 -15.80 -12.00
N GLU A 50 16.16 -16.44 -12.14
CA GLU A 50 17.32 -15.94 -12.90
C GLU A 50 16.98 -15.58 -14.35
N GLN A 51 15.97 -16.24 -14.95
CA GLN A 51 15.54 -15.93 -16.32
C GLN A 51 14.92 -14.52 -16.43
N ASN A 52 14.40 -13.99 -15.34
CA ASN A 52 13.78 -12.67 -15.30
C ASN A 52 14.76 -11.56 -14.90
N GLU A 53 15.98 -11.86 -14.45
CA GLU A 53 16.94 -10.88 -13.93
C GLU A 53 17.17 -9.73 -14.90
N ASN A 54 17.48 -10.03 -16.16
CA ASN A 54 17.75 -9.02 -17.19
C ASN A 54 16.56 -8.06 -17.44
N ILE A 55 15.32 -8.57 -17.39
CA ILE A 55 14.15 -7.74 -17.66
C ILE A 55 13.81 -6.89 -16.43
N LEU A 56 13.99 -7.44 -15.23
CA LEU A 56 13.80 -6.73 -13.97
C LEU A 56 14.86 -5.64 -13.76
N ASP A 57 16.11 -5.87 -14.18
CA ASP A 57 17.16 -4.85 -14.17
C ASP A 57 16.87 -3.69 -15.13
N LYS A 58 16.32 -3.98 -16.32
CA LYS A 58 15.86 -2.94 -17.24
C LYS A 58 14.72 -2.12 -16.63
N LEU A 59 13.75 -2.77 -15.98
CA LEU A 59 12.68 -2.08 -15.27
C LEU A 59 13.26 -1.20 -14.16
N TYR A 60 14.16 -1.73 -13.32
CA TYR A 60 14.77 -0.97 -12.24
C TYR A 60 15.44 0.30 -12.73
N LYS A 61 16.26 0.18 -13.79
CA LYS A 61 16.91 1.33 -14.41
C LYS A 61 15.91 2.34 -14.97
N LYS A 62 14.86 1.87 -15.63
CA LYS A 62 13.77 2.74 -16.11
C LYS A 62 13.10 3.52 -14.97
N LEU A 63 12.81 2.86 -13.85
CA LEU A 63 12.21 3.51 -12.68
C LEU A 63 13.18 4.51 -12.02
N GLN A 64 14.48 4.25 -12.01
CA GLN A 64 15.49 5.21 -11.55
C GLN A 64 15.53 6.48 -12.43
N GLU A 65 15.49 6.30 -13.75
CA GLU A 65 15.43 7.41 -14.72
C GLU A 65 14.17 8.25 -14.52
N GLU A 66 13.01 7.60 -14.30
CA GLU A 66 11.76 8.31 -14.02
C GLU A 66 11.78 9.03 -12.65
N ASN A 67 12.35 8.42 -11.59
CA ASN A 67 12.53 9.10 -10.31
C ASN A 67 13.39 10.35 -10.43
N GLN A 68 14.48 10.28 -11.19
CA GLN A 68 15.34 11.44 -11.47
C GLN A 68 14.57 12.54 -12.21
N LYS A 69 13.80 12.17 -13.22
CA LYS A 69 12.96 13.10 -13.97
C LYS A 69 11.89 13.76 -13.11
N ILE A 70 11.20 13.01 -12.26
CA ILE A 70 10.20 13.54 -11.31
C ILE A 70 10.85 14.59 -10.39
N TYR A 71 12.05 14.32 -9.89
CA TYR A 71 12.80 15.26 -9.06
C TYR A 71 13.19 16.54 -9.84
N GLU A 72 13.71 16.41 -11.06
CA GLU A 72 14.11 17.54 -11.90
C GLU A 72 12.92 18.43 -12.33
N GLU A 73 11.77 17.81 -12.61
CA GLU A 73 10.53 18.51 -12.97
C GLU A 73 9.79 19.08 -11.74
N LYS A 74 10.30 18.87 -10.51
CA LYS A 74 9.73 19.40 -9.24
C LYS A 74 8.28 19.01 -9.02
N GLN A 75 7.90 17.81 -9.43
CA GLN A 75 6.56 17.25 -9.19
C GLN A 75 5.39 18.20 -9.53
N ASN A 76 5.52 18.99 -10.60
CA ASN A 76 4.59 20.06 -10.96
C ASN A 76 3.15 19.59 -11.30
N LYS A 77 2.92 18.28 -11.37
CA LYS A 77 1.62 17.65 -11.66
C LYS A 77 1.05 16.89 -10.46
N LEU A 78 1.61 17.10 -9.27
CA LEU A 78 1.15 16.40 -8.07
C LEU A 78 -0.28 16.80 -7.70
N VAL A 79 -1.13 15.82 -7.41
CA VAL A 79 -2.55 16.00 -7.06
C VAL A 79 -2.94 15.09 -5.88
N ASP A 80 -4.14 15.29 -5.32
CA ASP A 80 -4.67 14.39 -4.28
C ASP A 80 -4.78 12.94 -4.82
N PRO A 81 -4.19 11.93 -4.12
CA PRO A 81 -4.19 10.53 -4.55
C PRO A 81 -5.58 9.96 -4.85
N PHE A 82 -6.61 10.51 -4.25
CA PHE A 82 -7.98 10.05 -4.45
C PHE A 82 -8.69 10.68 -5.64
N SER A 83 -7.98 11.48 -6.47
CA SER A 83 -8.46 11.97 -7.78
C SER A 83 -8.38 10.92 -8.90
N TYR A 84 -7.75 9.76 -8.64
CA TYR A 84 -7.66 8.57 -9.50
C TYR A 84 -6.91 8.78 -10.82
N GLU A 85 -5.60 8.55 -10.78
CA GLU A 85 -4.73 8.61 -11.95
C GLU A 85 -4.21 7.26 -12.42
N GLN A 86 -3.87 7.18 -13.71
CA GLN A 86 -3.24 6.01 -14.32
C GLN A 86 -1.72 6.12 -14.24
N SER A 87 -1.03 5.00 -14.03
CA SER A 87 0.43 4.96 -14.14
C SER A 87 0.88 5.15 -15.59
N ALA A 88 2.00 5.86 -15.76
CA ALA A 88 2.68 6.01 -17.04
C ALA A 88 3.45 4.74 -17.47
N ILE A 89 3.73 3.82 -16.53
CA ILE A 89 4.48 2.58 -16.77
C ILE A 89 3.54 1.39 -16.73
N ASP A 90 3.57 0.57 -17.77
CA ASP A 90 2.91 -0.72 -17.83
C ASP A 90 3.90 -1.82 -17.39
N LEU A 91 3.66 -2.39 -16.20
CA LEU A 91 4.50 -3.46 -15.66
C LEU A 91 4.38 -4.78 -16.43
N SER A 92 3.32 -4.95 -17.23
CA SER A 92 3.13 -6.17 -18.05
C SER A 92 4.21 -6.33 -19.12
N GLU A 93 4.76 -5.23 -19.64
CA GLU A 93 5.90 -5.22 -20.57
C GLU A 93 7.17 -5.84 -19.97
N TYR A 94 7.26 -5.85 -18.65
CA TYR A 94 8.35 -6.45 -17.86
C TYR A 94 7.94 -7.80 -17.25
N GLY A 95 6.83 -8.35 -17.72
CA GLY A 95 6.32 -9.61 -17.24
C GLY A 95 5.72 -9.57 -15.83
N ILE A 96 5.50 -8.41 -15.21
CA ILE A 96 4.83 -8.25 -13.91
C ILE A 96 3.34 -8.05 -14.14
N GLU A 97 2.55 -9.04 -13.76
CA GLU A 97 1.10 -9.00 -13.90
C GLU A 97 0.44 -8.17 -12.80
N ASN A 98 -0.81 -7.77 -13.03
CA ASN A 98 -1.65 -7.08 -12.04
C ASN A 98 -1.13 -5.73 -11.52
N ASN A 99 -0.16 -5.09 -12.18
CA ASN A 99 0.46 -3.81 -11.77
C ASN A 99 1.06 -3.80 -10.36
N VAL A 100 1.41 -4.96 -9.80
CA VAL A 100 2.02 -5.06 -8.46
C VAL A 100 3.52 -4.78 -8.57
N ILE A 101 3.95 -3.60 -8.08
CA ILE A 101 5.37 -3.21 -8.05
C ILE A 101 6.12 -3.75 -6.82
N GLY A 102 5.39 -4.14 -5.78
CA GLY A 102 5.96 -4.65 -4.54
C GLY A 102 4.90 -4.84 -3.45
N TYR A 103 5.37 -5.03 -2.24
CA TYR A 103 4.53 -5.21 -1.04
C TYR A 103 4.99 -4.28 0.06
N ILE A 104 4.05 -3.67 0.77
CA ILE A 104 4.30 -2.90 1.98
C ILE A 104 3.91 -3.70 3.21
N SER A 105 4.82 -3.78 4.18
CA SER A 105 4.60 -4.42 5.48
C SER A 105 4.78 -3.41 6.60
N ILE A 106 3.80 -3.34 7.50
CA ILE A 106 3.81 -2.47 8.68
C ILE A 106 3.52 -3.32 9.92
N PRO A 107 4.58 -3.85 10.58
CA PRO A 107 4.44 -4.79 11.68
C PRO A 107 3.60 -4.25 12.84
N LYS A 108 3.71 -2.97 13.16
CA LYS A 108 2.97 -2.31 14.25
C LYS A 108 1.46 -2.50 14.19
N ILE A 109 0.90 -2.57 12.99
CA ILE A 109 -0.53 -2.73 12.75
C ILE A 109 -0.87 -4.05 12.07
N ASN A 110 0.13 -4.95 11.98
CA ASN A 110 0.02 -6.30 11.43
C ASN A 110 -0.64 -6.32 10.06
N ILE A 111 -0.15 -5.50 9.14
CA ILE A 111 -0.59 -5.52 7.74
C ILE A 111 0.58 -5.83 6.80
N GLU A 112 0.26 -6.56 5.75
CA GLU A 112 1.07 -6.72 4.56
C GLU A 112 0.15 -6.71 3.35
N VAL A 113 0.36 -5.75 2.44
CA VAL A 113 -0.52 -5.55 1.28
C VAL A 113 0.29 -5.23 0.02
N PRO A 114 -0.21 -5.59 -1.18
CA PRO A 114 0.45 -5.22 -2.42
C PRO A 114 0.43 -3.71 -2.64
N ILE A 115 1.47 -3.21 -3.28
CA ILE A 115 1.55 -1.85 -3.84
C ILE A 115 1.32 -1.97 -5.34
N LEU A 116 0.25 -1.36 -5.83
CA LEU A 116 -0.08 -1.35 -7.25
C LEU A 116 0.26 0.02 -7.86
N LEU A 117 0.75 0.04 -9.09
CA LEU A 117 0.96 1.28 -9.82
C LEU A 117 -0.36 1.87 -10.32
N GLY A 118 -0.52 3.18 -10.12
CA GLY A 118 -1.70 3.95 -10.51
C GLY A 118 -2.83 3.92 -9.49
N ALA A 119 -3.20 5.11 -9.02
CA ALA A 119 -4.24 5.34 -8.02
C ALA A 119 -5.64 5.30 -8.65
N ASN A 120 -6.03 4.20 -9.29
CA ASN A 120 -7.37 4.01 -9.85
C ASN A 120 -8.26 3.16 -8.94
N THR A 121 -9.58 3.25 -9.18
CA THR A 121 -10.59 2.55 -8.37
C THR A 121 -10.39 1.03 -8.31
N ALA A 122 -9.92 0.41 -9.40
CA ALA A 122 -9.73 -1.04 -9.47
C ALA A 122 -8.53 -1.48 -8.60
N ASN A 123 -7.43 -0.74 -8.65
CA ASN A 123 -6.22 -1.01 -7.88
C ASN A 123 -6.45 -0.75 -6.38
N MET A 124 -7.09 0.37 -6.02
CA MET A 124 -7.38 0.72 -4.61
C MET A 124 -8.29 -0.29 -3.92
N LYS A 125 -9.05 -1.10 -4.67
CA LYS A 125 -9.83 -2.22 -4.12
C LYS A 125 -8.97 -3.42 -3.75
N LYS A 126 -7.82 -3.59 -4.40
CA LYS A 126 -6.94 -4.75 -4.24
C LYS A 126 -5.87 -4.54 -3.17
N GLY A 127 -5.37 -3.32 -2.98
CA GLY A 127 -4.28 -3.03 -2.06
C GLY A 127 -3.99 -1.56 -1.87
N ALA A 128 -2.76 -1.25 -1.47
CA ALA A 128 -2.22 0.09 -1.51
C ALA A 128 -1.83 0.45 -2.95
N VAL A 129 -1.82 1.73 -3.27
CA VAL A 129 -1.48 2.22 -4.61
C VAL A 129 -0.36 3.26 -4.52
N HIS A 130 0.53 3.21 -5.48
CA HIS A 130 1.51 4.26 -5.69
C HIS A 130 0.85 5.45 -6.39
N LEU A 131 1.06 6.65 -5.84
CA LEU A 131 0.57 7.88 -6.44
C LEU A 131 1.45 8.24 -7.65
N THR A 132 0.82 8.39 -8.80
CA THR A 132 1.47 8.74 -10.06
C THR A 132 2.38 9.95 -9.95
N GLU A 133 2.94 10.72 -10.36
CA GLU A 133 3.73 11.94 -10.15
C GLU A 133 4.54 11.99 -8.83
N THR A 134 4.71 10.85 -8.13
CA THR A 134 5.64 10.72 -7.01
C THR A 134 6.70 9.66 -7.31
N SER A 135 7.80 9.63 -6.55
CA SER A 135 8.87 8.67 -6.79
C SER A 135 8.40 7.23 -6.68
N TYR A 136 8.79 6.37 -7.62
CA TYR A 136 8.51 4.93 -7.54
C TYR A 136 9.16 4.31 -6.30
N PRO A 137 8.56 3.27 -5.69
CA PRO A 137 8.99 2.71 -4.40
C PRO A 137 10.21 1.78 -4.53
N ILE A 138 11.28 2.29 -5.14
CA ILE A 138 12.57 1.62 -5.32
C ILE A 138 13.69 2.25 -4.50
N GLY A 139 13.35 3.27 -3.67
CA GLY A 139 14.31 4.04 -2.88
C GLY A 139 15.20 4.93 -3.70
N GLY A 140 16.13 5.60 -3.04
CA GLY A 140 17.13 6.50 -3.64
C GLY A 140 17.09 7.90 -3.04
N VAL A 141 18.21 8.60 -3.16
CA VAL A 141 18.30 9.99 -2.69
C VAL A 141 17.43 10.90 -3.57
N ASN A 142 16.83 11.92 -2.97
CA ASN A 142 15.87 12.81 -3.61
C ASN A 142 14.61 12.06 -4.09
N THR A 143 14.09 11.17 -3.26
CA THR A 143 12.84 10.47 -3.55
C THR A 143 11.83 10.62 -2.40
N ASN A 144 10.55 10.75 -2.76
CA ASN A 144 9.41 10.54 -1.86
C ASN A 144 8.38 9.68 -2.59
N SER A 145 8.28 8.41 -2.20
CA SER A 145 7.27 7.51 -2.76
C SER A 145 5.98 7.62 -1.95
N VAL A 146 4.93 8.19 -2.55
CA VAL A 146 3.63 8.33 -1.88
C VAL A 146 2.77 7.11 -2.16
N ILE A 147 2.36 6.45 -1.08
CA ILE A 147 1.57 5.21 -1.11
C ILE A 147 0.24 5.47 -0.41
N ALA A 148 -0.83 5.41 -1.19
CA ALA A 148 -2.19 5.63 -0.71
C ALA A 148 -2.93 4.31 -0.52
N ALA A 149 -3.81 4.25 0.48
CA ALA A 149 -4.77 3.16 0.61
C ALA A 149 -6.04 3.63 1.31
N HIS A 150 -7.14 2.93 1.04
CA HIS A 150 -8.37 3.18 1.76
C HIS A 150 -8.21 2.93 3.26
N ARG A 151 -8.79 3.80 4.08
CA ARG A 151 -8.91 3.57 5.51
C ARG A 151 -10.02 2.56 5.82
N VAL A 152 -11.05 2.53 4.97
CA VAL A 152 -12.14 1.55 5.01
C VAL A 152 -12.50 1.21 3.58
N TYR A 153 -12.27 -0.03 3.19
CA TYR A 153 -12.80 -0.55 1.95
C TYR A 153 -13.25 -1.99 2.13
N GLY A 154 -14.57 -2.22 2.02
CA GLY A 154 -15.13 -3.55 2.17
C GLY A 154 -14.70 -4.19 3.50
N LYS A 155 -13.89 -5.24 3.41
CA LYS A 155 -13.45 -6.06 4.55
C LYS A 155 -11.93 -6.11 4.73
N ALA A 156 -11.18 -5.58 3.75
CA ALA A 156 -9.74 -5.49 3.83
C ALA A 156 -9.31 -4.45 4.88
N THR A 157 -8.35 -4.81 5.71
CA THR A 157 -7.87 -3.95 6.80
C THR A 157 -7.09 -2.75 6.27
N LEU A 158 -6.40 -2.86 5.14
CA LEU A 158 -5.59 -1.80 4.49
C LEU A 158 -5.01 -0.81 5.52
N PHE A 159 -5.18 0.51 5.31
CA PHE A 159 -4.68 1.53 6.23
C PHE A 159 -5.68 1.91 7.36
N ARG A 160 -6.54 0.97 7.75
CA ARG A 160 -7.56 1.21 8.80
C ARG A 160 -6.99 1.73 10.12
N TYR A 161 -5.85 1.18 10.51
CA TYR A 161 -5.20 1.45 11.80
C TYR A 161 -3.91 2.26 11.66
N ILE A 162 -3.75 3.01 10.56
CA ILE A 162 -2.55 3.81 10.31
C ILE A 162 -2.27 4.85 11.40
N ASP A 163 -3.30 5.32 12.08
CA ASP A 163 -3.24 6.25 13.20
C ASP A 163 -2.61 5.66 14.48
N LYS A 164 -2.34 4.36 14.51
CA LYS A 164 -1.57 3.70 15.58
C LYS A 164 -0.07 3.69 15.32
N ILE A 165 0.36 4.13 14.14
CA ILE A 165 1.77 4.25 13.78
C ILE A 165 2.30 5.57 14.33
N GLY A 166 3.49 5.53 14.93
CA GLY A 166 4.16 6.70 15.49
C GLY A 166 5.65 6.73 15.15
N VAL A 167 6.30 7.81 15.57
CA VAL A 167 7.74 8.01 15.37
C VAL A 167 8.53 6.82 15.94
N GLY A 168 9.50 6.31 15.16
CA GLY A 168 10.32 5.15 15.47
C GLY A 168 9.78 3.80 14.99
N ASP A 169 8.49 3.72 14.59
CA ASP A 169 7.93 2.50 14.00
C ASP A 169 8.53 2.23 12.61
N LYS A 170 8.63 0.95 12.24
CA LYS A 170 9.26 0.53 10.99
C LYS A 170 8.21 0.20 9.93
N ILE A 171 8.51 0.60 8.70
CA ILE A 171 7.78 0.26 7.49
C ILE A 171 8.76 -0.43 6.55
N ARG A 172 8.35 -1.54 5.93
CA ARG A 172 9.17 -2.27 4.95
C ARG A 172 8.47 -2.27 3.61
N ILE A 173 9.25 -2.09 2.55
CA ILE A 173 8.80 -2.23 1.17
C ILE A 173 9.66 -3.31 0.52
N ARG A 174 9.04 -4.42 0.13
CA ARG A 174 9.66 -5.43 -0.72
C ARG A 174 9.27 -5.14 -2.16
N ASN A 175 10.18 -4.61 -2.95
CA ASN A 175 10.02 -4.47 -4.39
C ASN A 175 10.64 -5.67 -5.13
N PHE A 176 10.68 -5.61 -6.44
CA PHE A 176 11.21 -6.71 -7.27
C PHE A 176 12.74 -6.84 -7.26
N LYS A 177 13.47 -5.92 -6.63
CA LYS A 177 14.94 -5.94 -6.52
C LYS A 177 15.40 -6.21 -5.09
N GLU A 178 14.82 -5.51 -4.10
CA GLU A 178 15.31 -5.50 -2.73
C GLU A 178 14.20 -5.24 -1.70
N GLU A 179 14.54 -5.40 -0.42
CA GLU A 179 13.71 -4.98 0.69
C GLU A 179 14.25 -3.68 1.29
N LEU A 180 13.42 -2.65 1.29
CA LEU A 180 13.70 -1.33 1.81
C LEU A 180 13.07 -1.18 3.19
N THR A 181 13.83 -0.70 4.19
CA THR A 181 13.30 -0.42 5.52
C THR A 181 13.32 1.08 5.78
N TYR A 182 12.20 1.59 6.25
CA TYR A 182 12.02 3.00 6.61
C TYR A 182 11.60 3.12 8.08
N GLU A 183 11.99 4.21 8.72
CA GLU A 183 11.60 4.56 10.09
C GLU A 183 10.74 5.80 10.07
N VAL A 184 9.60 5.74 10.73
CA VAL A 184 8.67 6.87 10.84
C VAL A 184 9.32 8.00 11.62
N TYR A 185 9.31 9.21 11.08
CA TYR A 185 9.79 10.41 11.73
C TYR A 185 8.69 11.46 11.97
N GLU A 186 7.57 11.38 11.25
CA GLU A 186 6.46 12.31 11.38
C GLU A 186 5.12 11.69 11.05
N THR A 187 4.07 12.14 11.75
CA THR A 187 2.67 11.88 11.39
C THR A 187 1.88 13.17 11.46
N LYS A 188 0.99 13.42 10.50
CA LYS A 188 0.27 14.69 10.37
C LYS A 188 -1.13 14.50 9.78
N ILE A 189 -2.03 15.42 10.10
CA ILE A 189 -3.34 15.55 9.46
C ILE A 189 -3.29 16.78 8.56
N ILE A 190 -3.63 16.62 7.30
CA ILE A 190 -3.60 17.66 6.28
C ILE A 190 -4.96 17.78 5.58
N ASN A 191 -5.19 18.90 4.89
CA ASN A 191 -6.33 19.02 3.99
C ASN A 191 -6.07 18.28 2.66
N PRO A 192 -7.10 17.86 1.93
CA PRO A 192 -6.92 17.13 0.67
C PRO A 192 -6.19 17.91 -0.43
N ASP A 193 -6.26 19.23 -0.39
CA ASP A 193 -5.61 20.16 -1.31
C ASP A 193 -4.19 20.58 -0.89
N ASP A 194 -3.76 20.20 0.31
CA ASP A 194 -2.40 20.42 0.80
C ASP A 194 -1.46 19.32 0.32
N ILE A 195 -0.92 19.47 -0.88
CA ILE A 195 0.01 18.52 -1.49
C ILE A 195 1.47 18.78 -1.12
N SER A 196 1.80 19.88 -0.43
CA SER A 196 3.17 20.25 -0.08
C SER A 196 3.88 19.19 0.78
N GLU A 197 3.13 18.46 1.59
CA GLU A 197 3.64 17.36 2.42
C GLU A 197 3.99 16.08 1.62
N LEU A 198 3.62 16.02 0.35
CA LEU A 198 3.88 14.90 -0.54
C LEU A 198 5.10 15.15 -1.44
N GLU A 199 5.69 16.35 -1.37
CA GLU A 199 6.84 16.74 -2.17
C GLU A 199 8.11 15.99 -1.75
N ILE A 200 9.09 15.94 -2.67
CA ILE A 200 10.43 15.38 -2.42
C ILE A 200 11.19 16.32 -1.50
N GLU A 201 11.77 15.79 -0.44
CA GLU A 201 12.74 16.47 0.41
C GLU A 201 14.16 16.26 -0.12
N GLU A 202 14.87 17.33 -0.42
CA GLU A 202 16.22 17.25 -0.99
C GLU A 202 17.19 16.49 -0.06
N GLY A 203 17.98 15.61 -0.65
CA GLY A 203 18.94 14.78 0.08
C GLY A 203 18.35 13.59 0.84
N GLN A 204 17.03 13.39 0.79
CA GLN A 204 16.35 12.33 1.56
C GLN A 204 15.86 11.19 0.66
N ASP A 205 15.72 10.00 1.25
CA ASP A 205 15.00 8.84 0.72
C ASP A 205 13.81 8.61 1.64
N ILE A 206 12.61 8.98 1.17
CA ILE A 206 11.39 9.04 1.99
C ILE A 206 10.28 8.21 1.35
N ILE A 207 9.42 7.68 2.21
CA ILE A 207 8.09 7.24 1.83
C ILE A 207 7.04 8.03 2.62
N THR A 208 5.93 8.35 1.98
CA THR A 208 4.77 8.95 2.61
C THR A 208 3.56 8.05 2.43
N LEU A 209 3.00 7.56 3.55
CA LEU A 209 1.73 6.85 3.52
C LEU A 209 0.59 7.84 3.70
N ILE A 210 -0.48 7.70 2.92
CA ILE A 210 -1.63 8.60 2.98
C ILE A 210 -2.96 7.85 2.96
N THR A 211 -3.91 8.31 3.77
CA THR A 211 -5.27 7.77 3.80
C THR A 211 -6.29 8.84 4.19
N CYS A 212 -7.57 8.55 3.98
CA CYS A 212 -8.66 9.43 4.38
C CYS A 212 -8.79 9.57 5.90
N HIS A 213 -9.10 10.78 6.38
CA HIS A 213 -9.31 11.12 7.78
C HIS A 213 -10.49 12.13 7.92
N PRO A 214 -11.25 12.16 9.03
CA PRO A 214 -11.40 11.13 10.04
C PRO A 214 -12.04 9.84 9.46
N TYR A 215 -11.92 8.74 10.19
CA TYR A 215 -12.50 7.46 9.80
C TYR A 215 -13.97 7.60 9.39
N ARG A 216 -14.34 7.18 8.16
CA ARG A 216 -15.67 7.27 7.54
C ARG A 216 -16.16 8.68 7.17
N ILE A 217 -15.52 9.75 7.63
CA ILE A 217 -15.92 11.15 7.31
C ILE A 217 -15.14 11.64 6.08
N ASN A 218 -13.82 11.35 6.00
CA ASN A 218 -12.97 11.54 4.83
C ASN A 218 -12.74 13.01 4.39
N THR A 219 -12.91 13.98 5.28
CA THR A 219 -12.74 15.41 4.98
C THR A 219 -11.28 15.85 4.94
N GLN A 220 -10.39 15.07 5.51
CA GLN A 220 -8.95 15.34 5.64
C GLN A 220 -8.14 14.12 5.18
N ARG A 221 -6.80 14.23 5.23
CA ARG A 221 -5.87 13.14 5.00
C ARG A 221 -5.01 12.94 6.25
N TYR A 222 -4.76 11.68 6.60
CA TYR A 222 -3.75 11.29 7.58
C TYR A 222 -2.51 10.81 6.84
N ILE A 223 -1.37 11.40 7.13
CA ILE A 223 -0.09 11.04 6.54
C ILE A 223 0.87 10.48 7.59
N VAL A 224 1.74 9.58 7.14
CA VAL A 224 2.87 9.03 7.89
C VAL A 224 4.09 9.16 7.01
N LYS A 225 5.08 9.94 7.43
CA LYS A 225 6.36 10.13 6.71
C LYS A 225 7.44 9.28 7.38
N ALA A 226 8.17 8.53 6.58
CA ALA A 226 9.25 7.66 7.06
C ALA A 226 10.49 7.79 6.17
N LYS A 227 11.68 7.82 6.82
CA LYS A 227 12.99 7.92 6.17
C LYS A 227 13.66 6.58 6.05
N ARG A 228 14.42 6.38 4.99
CA ARG A 228 15.24 5.19 4.76
C ARG A 228 16.18 4.96 5.94
N VAL A 229 16.21 3.73 6.46
CA VAL A 229 17.22 3.24 7.40
C VAL A 229 18.08 2.19 6.71
N TRP A 230 19.36 2.43 6.69
CA TRP A 230 20.34 1.48 6.18
C TRP A 230 20.63 0.46 7.28
N ASN A 231 20.46 -0.83 6.99
CA ASN A 231 20.85 -1.88 7.94
C ASN A 231 22.37 -1.87 8.11
N THR A 232 22.85 -1.27 9.20
CA THR A 232 24.28 -1.22 9.55
C THR A 232 24.83 -2.61 10.00
N THR A 233 24.04 -3.68 9.89
CA THR A 233 24.38 -5.03 10.42
C THR A 233 25.31 -5.84 9.51
N LEU A 234 25.83 -5.28 8.40
CA LEU A 234 26.70 -6.01 7.45
C LEU A 234 28.17 -5.53 7.42
N CYS A 235 28.65 -4.83 8.46
CA CYS A 235 30.07 -4.45 8.58
C CYS A 235 30.72 -4.96 9.86
N LEU A 236 30.54 -6.23 10.20
CA LEU A 236 31.36 -6.91 11.22
C LEU A 236 31.65 -8.35 10.77
N PHE A 237 32.44 -8.48 9.72
CA PHE A 237 33.32 -9.63 9.54
C PHE A 237 34.44 -9.24 8.57
#